data_83e8ed7e34a692b7b77b751ee427d530
#
_entry.id   83e8ed7e34a692b7b77b751ee427d530
#
_cell.length_a   1.000
_cell.length_b   1.000
_cell.length_c   1.000
_cell.angle_alpha   90.00
_cell.angle_beta   90.00
_cell.angle_gamma   90.00
#
_symmetry.space_group_name_H-M   'P 1'
#
loop_
_entity.id
_entity.type
_entity.pdbx_description
1 polymer ?
#
loop_
_entity_poly.entity_id
_entity_poly.type
_entity_poly.pdbx_seq_one_letter_code
_entity_poly.pdbx_strand_id
1 'polypeptide(L)'
;MTESGVITKTALVYGQMNEPPGARLRVALTGLTVAENFRDKDGQDVLLFIDNIFRFTQAGSEVSALLGRIPSAVGYQPNLATEMGALQERITSTKSGSITSVQAVYVPADDLTDPAPATTFSHLDATTVLSRNIASLGIYPAVDPLDSTSKALSEDVVGKEHYEVARKVQEVLQRYKELQDIIAILGMDELSDEDKLTVSRARKIERFFSQPFSVAEQFTGMEGKYVPVKETIRGFREILEGKHDDIPEQAFLYVGTIEEAVAKAKDLAK
;
A
#
# COMPACT_ATOMS: atom_id res chain seq x y z
N MET A 1 14.33 -2.07 -16.29
CA MET A 1 15.50 -2.59 -15.53
C MET A 1 16.79 -2.49 -16.33
N THR A 2 16.82 -2.88 -17.61
CA THR A 2 18.02 -2.78 -18.45
C THR A 2 18.42 -1.32 -18.69
N GLU A 3 17.47 -0.46 -19.04
CA GLU A 3 17.73 0.97 -19.30
C GLU A 3 18.22 1.72 -18.05
N SER A 4 17.71 1.35 -16.87
CA SER A 4 18.14 1.93 -15.58
C SER A 4 19.43 1.31 -15.04
N GLY A 5 19.97 0.27 -15.67
CA GLY A 5 21.20 -0.41 -15.27
C GLY A 5 21.09 -1.30 -14.04
N VAL A 6 19.92 -1.38 -13.38
CA VAL A 6 19.74 -2.19 -12.15
C VAL A 6 19.79 -3.69 -12.40
N ILE A 7 19.60 -4.12 -13.65
CA ILE A 7 19.64 -5.55 -14.02
C ILE A 7 20.96 -6.22 -13.66
N THR A 8 22.07 -5.49 -13.67
CA THR A 8 23.41 -6.01 -13.33
C THR A 8 23.55 -6.41 -11.86
N LYS A 9 22.65 -5.93 -11.00
CA LYS A 9 22.61 -6.23 -9.56
C LYS A 9 21.36 -7.01 -9.18
N THR A 10 20.71 -7.67 -10.14
CA THR A 10 19.43 -8.34 -9.94
C THR A 10 19.54 -9.81 -10.32
N ALA A 11 19.15 -10.70 -9.42
CA ALA A 11 18.88 -12.09 -9.70
C ALA A 11 17.40 -12.27 -10.02
N LEU A 12 17.08 -12.84 -11.17
CA LEU A 12 15.71 -13.08 -11.62
C LEU A 12 15.37 -14.55 -11.48
N VAL A 13 14.30 -14.87 -10.73
CA VAL A 13 13.83 -16.24 -10.48
C VAL A 13 12.38 -16.33 -10.92
N TYR A 14 12.12 -17.18 -11.93
CA TYR A 14 10.81 -17.26 -12.57
C TYR A 14 10.08 -18.56 -12.25
N GLY A 15 8.78 -18.45 -12.00
CA GLY A 15 7.83 -19.55 -12.01
C GLY A 15 6.59 -19.10 -12.77
N GLN A 16 6.51 -19.48 -14.04
CA GLN A 16 5.44 -19.04 -14.94
C GLN A 16 4.11 -19.73 -14.59
N MET A 17 3.00 -19.08 -14.96
CA MET A 17 1.65 -19.59 -14.65
C MET A 17 1.31 -20.92 -15.33
N ASN A 18 1.95 -21.23 -16.46
CA ASN A 18 1.79 -22.48 -17.20
C ASN A 18 2.64 -23.63 -16.67
N GLU A 19 3.51 -23.38 -15.70
CA GLU A 19 4.30 -24.41 -15.06
C GLU A 19 3.43 -25.31 -14.16
N PRO A 20 3.81 -26.58 -13.95
CA PRO A 20 3.14 -27.46 -13.00
C PRO A 20 3.07 -26.86 -11.58
N PRO A 21 2.04 -27.19 -10.79
CA PRO A 21 1.86 -26.59 -9.47
C PRO A 21 3.03 -26.86 -8.52
N GLY A 22 3.72 -28.00 -8.63
CA GLY A 22 4.91 -28.29 -7.84
C GLY A 22 6.07 -27.34 -8.14
N ALA A 23 6.28 -26.93 -9.40
CA ALA A 23 7.29 -25.96 -9.79
C ALA A 23 6.92 -24.56 -9.26
N ARG A 24 5.67 -24.14 -9.44
CA ARG A 24 5.16 -22.83 -8.95
C ARG A 24 5.22 -22.72 -7.43
N LEU A 25 5.01 -23.82 -6.70
CA LEU A 25 5.16 -23.87 -5.25
C LEU A 25 6.62 -23.70 -4.81
N ARG A 26 7.58 -24.24 -5.58
CA ARG A 26 8.99 -24.25 -5.23
C ARG A 26 9.75 -22.98 -5.64
N VAL A 27 9.30 -22.24 -6.64
CA VAL A 27 9.99 -21.07 -7.15
C VAL A 27 10.20 -19.99 -6.08
N ALA A 28 9.21 -19.74 -5.24
CA ALA A 28 9.32 -18.76 -4.14
C ALA A 28 10.42 -19.17 -3.14
N LEU A 29 10.47 -20.45 -2.76
CA LEU A 29 11.51 -20.97 -1.87
C LEU A 29 12.88 -20.93 -2.52
N THR A 30 12.98 -21.15 -3.82
CA THR A 30 14.24 -21.03 -4.57
C THR A 30 14.74 -19.59 -4.58
N GLY A 31 13.89 -18.62 -4.90
CA GLY A 31 14.22 -17.20 -4.85
C GLY A 31 14.66 -16.74 -3.46
N LEU A 32 13.97 -17.20 -2.44
CA LEU A 32 14.32 -16.91 -1.05
C LEU A 32 15.69 -17.52 -0.66
N THR A 33 15.99 -18.74 -1.10
CA THR A 33 17.31 -19.37 -0.86
C THR A 33 18.44 -18.58 -1.53
N VAL A 34 18.21 -18.03 -2.72
CA VAL A 34 19.17 -17.13 -3.38
C VAL A 34 19.38 -15.86 -2.55
N ALA A 35 18.29 -15.23 -2.06
CA ALA A 35 18.37 -14.07 -1.20
C ALA A 35 19.12 -14.35 0.12
N GLU A 36 18.84 -15.49 0.76
CA GLU A 36 19.57 -15.93 1.96
C GLU A 36 21.07 -16.15 1.71
N ASN A 37 21.45 -16.64 0.53
CA ASN A 37 22.86 -16.82 0.19
C ASN A 37 23.59 -15.47 0.14
N PHE A 38 22.99 -14.44 -0.47
CA PHE A 38 23.56 -13.08 -0.50
C PHE A 38 23.61 -12.47 0.91
N ARG A 39 22.56 -12.66 1.73
CA ARG A 39 22.54 -12.18 3.11
C ARG A 39 23.59 -12.85 3.99
N ASP A 40 23.64 -14.17 3.98
CA ASP A 40 24.38 -14.94 4.99
C ASP A 40 25.85 -15.18 4.60
N LYS A 41 26.17 -15.38 3.31
CA LYS A 41 27.53 -15.61 2.83
C LYS A 41 28.24 -14.34 2.40
N ASP A 42 27.52 -13.46 1.69
CA ASP A 42 28.12 -12.26 1.15
C ASP A 42 27.93 -11.03 2.07
N GLY A 43 27.18 -11.19 3.16
CA GLY A 43 26.93 -10.15 4.16
C GLY A 43 26.17 -8.96 3.60
N GLN A 44 25.25 -9.18 2.66
CA GLN A 44 24.54 -8.10 1.96
C GLN A 44 23.15 -7.84 2.56
N ASP A 45 22.70 -6.60 2.40
CA ASP A 45 21.30 -6.25 2.55
C ASP A 45 20.59 -6.48 1.21
N VAL A 46 19.61 -7.38 1.23
CA VAL A 46 18.91 -7.87 0.03
C VAL A 46 17.51 -7.29 -0.03
N LEU A 47 17.14 -6.74 -1.16
CA LEU A 47 15.77 -6.35 -1.46
C LEU A 47 15.11 -7.44 -2.29
N LEU A 48 14.12 -8.12 -1.72
CA LEU A 48 13.39 -9.24 -2.32
C LEU A 48 12.01 -8.78 -2.80
N PHE A 49 11.79 -8.84 -4.12
CA PHE A 49 10.49 -8.60 -4.72
C PHE A 49 9.79 -9.93 -5.03
N ILE A 50 8.52 -10.06 -4.61
CA ILE A 50 7.68 -11.22 -4.90
C ILE A 50 6.43 -10.77 -5.63
N ASP A 51 6.28 -11.11 -6.89
CA ASP A 51 5.08 -10.82 -7.69
C ASP A 51 4.49 -12.13 -8.26
N ASN A 52 3.44 -12.65 -7.64
CA ASN A 52 2.91 -12.24 -6.34
C ASN A 52 2.84 -13.46 -5.40
N ILE A 53 2.83 -13.22 -4.10
CA ILE A 53 2.84 -14.28 -3.09
C ILE A 53 1.56 -15.15 -3.10
N PHE A 54 0.43 -14.63 -3.58
CA PHE A 54 -0.81 -15.41 -3.73
C PHE A 54 -0.60 -16.64 -4.63
N ARG A 55 0.29 -16.57 -5.64
CA ARG A 55 0.57 -17.69 -6.53
C ARG A 55 1.24 -18.86 -5.82
N PHE A 56 2.03 -18.58 -4.78
CA PHE A 56 2.57 -19.59 -3.89
C PHE A 56 1.43 -20.34 -3.17
N THR A 57 0.49 -19.63 -2.60
CA THR A 57 -0.70 -20.22 -1.93
C THR A 57 -1.56 -21.01 -2.90
N GLN A 58 -1.82 -20.46 -4.08
CA GLN A 58 -2.61 -21.12 -5.13
C GLN A 58 -1.97 -22.45 -5.55
N ALA A 59 -0.67 -22.46 -5.81
CA ALA A 59 0.07 -23.69 -6.14
C ALA A 59 0.03 -24.70 -5.00
N GLY A 60 0.10 -24.25 -3.75
CA GLY A 60 -0.06 -25.09 -2.56
C GLY A 60 -1.43 -25.75 -2.48
N SER A 61 -2.51 -25.05 -2.81
CA SER A 61 -3.86 -25.63 -2.84
C SER A 61 -4.03 -26.67 -3.94
N GLU A 62 -3.47 -26.41 -5.12
CA GLU A 62 -3.47 -27.37 -6.23
C GLU A 62 -2.70 -28.66 -5.88
N VAL A 63 -1.52 -28.55 -5.28
CA VAL A 63 -0.74 -29.70 -4.80
C VAL A 63 -1.49 -30.47 -3.71
N SER A 64 -2.12 -29.77 -2.78
CA SER A 64 -2.92 -30.36 -1.72
C SER A 64 -4.09 -31.19 -2.27
N ALA A 65 -4.78 -30.66 -3.28
CA ALA A 65 -5.86 -31.35 -3.98
C ALA A 65 -5.37 -32.61 -4.70
N LEU A 66 -4.24 -32.51 -5.41
CA LEU A 66 -3.60 -33.68 -6.06
C LEU A 66 -3.20 -34.80 -5.08
N LEU A 67 -2.87 -34.42 -3.84
CA LEU A 67 -2.55 -35.36 -2.76
C LEU A 67 -3.80 -35.92 -2.05
N GLY A 68 -5.00 -35.53 -2.49
CA GLY A 68 -6.26 -36.00 -1.90
C GLY A 68 -6.52 -35.49 -0.48
N ARG A 69 -5.92 -34.35 -0.08
CA ARG A 69 -6.15 -33.78 1.24
C ARG A 69 -7.52 -33.08 1.28
N ILE A 70 -8.20 -33.20 2.42
CA ILE A 70 -9.47 -32.51 2.64
C ILE A 70 -9.21 -31.01 2.70
N PRO A 71 -9.88 -30.19 1.84
CA PRO A 71 -9.70 -28.76 1.85
C PRO A 71 -10.24 -28.11 3.12
N SER A 72 -9.65 -27.01 3.52
CA SER A 72 -10.14 -26.13 4.58
C SER A 72 -11.09 -25.04 4.02
N ALA A 73 -11.28 -23.95 4.76
CA ALA A 73 -12.16 -22.85 4.38
C ALA A 73 -11.83 -22.33 2.96
N VAL A 74 -12.88 -22.04 2.17
CA VAL A 74 -12.80 -21.49 0.81
C VAL A 74 -12.01 -22.40 -0.18
N GLY A 75 -11.78 -23.67 0.18
CA GLY A 75 -11.08 -24.63 -0.68
C GLY A 75 -9.55 -24.59 -0.58
N TYR A 76 -8.99 -23.82 0.33
CA TYR A 76 -7.55 -23.76 0.56
C TYR A 76 -7.02 -25.05 1.25
N GLN A 77 -5.71 -25.27 1.16
CA GLN A 77 -5.02 -26.36 1.84
C GLN A 77 -5.09 -26.23 3.37
N PRO A 78 -5.21 -27.35 4.12
CA PRO A 78 -5.30 -27.30 5.58
C PRO A 78 -4.03 -26.79 6.26
N ASN A 79 -2.88 -26.84 5.59
CA ASN A 79 -1.58 -26.39 6.05
C ASN A 79 -1.17 -25.00 5.50
N LEU A 80 -2.12 -24.20 5.01
CA LEU A 80 -1.88 -22.86 4.46
C LEU A 80 -1.01 -21.99 5.37
N ALA A 81 -1.39 -21.84 6.62
CA ALA A 81 -0.66 -21.00 7.57
C ALA A 81 0.75 -21.52 7.85
N THR A 82 0.93 -22.84 7.91
CA THR A 82 2.23 -23.46 8.12
C THR A 82 3.16 -23.24 6.93
N GLU A 83 2.67 -23.42 5.70
CA GLU A 83 3.44 -23.20 4.48
C GLU A 83 3.83 -21.73 4.32
N MET A 84 2.87 -20.81 4.54
CA MET A 84 3.12 -19.38 4.49
C MET A 84 4.11 -18.94 5.57
N GLY A 85 3.94 -19.40 6.81
CA GLY A 85 4.84 -19.10 7.91
C GLY A 85 6.26 -19.60 7.65
N ALA A 86 6.41 -20.83 7.14
CA ALA A 86 7.71 -21.39 6.80
C ALA A 86 8.48 -20.59 5.73
N LEU A 87 7.78 -19.89 4.84
CA LEU A 87 8.39 -18.97 3.88
C LEU A 87 8.69 -17.62 4.52
N GLN A 88 7.68 -16.99 5.13
CA GLN A 88 7.75 -15.61 5.63
C GLN A 88 8.77 -15.45 6.77
N GLU A 89 8.87 -16.39 7.69
CA GLU A 89 9.81 -16.35 8.82
C GLU A 89 11.30 -16.37 8.39
N ARG A 90 11.60 -16.79 7.17
CA ARG A 90 12.95 -16.73 6.60
C ARG A 90 13.34 -15.35 6.09
N ILE A 91 12.34 -14.47 5.86
CA ILE A 91 12.54 -13.09 5.45
C ILE A 91 12.85 -12.27 6.72
N THR A 92 14.11 -12.18 7.06
CA THR A 92 14.54 -11.59 8.33
C THR A 92 15.96 -11.04 8.25
N SER A 93 16.32 -10.21 9.22
CA SER A 93 17.69 -9.77 9.45
C SER A 93 18.45 -10.79 10.29
N THR A 94 19.72 -10.99 9.96
CA THR A 94 20.66 -11.81 10.71
C THR A 94 21.82 -10.96 11.19
N LYS A 95 22.82 -11.58 11.80
CA LYS A 95 24.07 -10.87 12.19
C LYS A 95 24.90 -10.45 10.97
N SER A 96 24.71 -11.08 9.82
CA SER A 96 25.50 -10.89 8.61
C SER A 96 24.89 -9.85 7.66
N GLY A 97 23.56 -9.77 7.57
CA GLY A 97 22.86 -8.89 6.67
C GLY A 97 21.34 -8.98 6.85
N SER A 98 20.58 -8.38 5.94
CA SER A 98 19.12 -8.34 6.03
C SER A 98 18.45 -8.76 4.74
N ILE A 99 17.18 -9.20 4.83
CA ILE A 99 16.27 -9.32 3.70
C ILE A 99 15.07 -8.42 3.98
N THR A 100 14.88 -7.41 3.13
CA THR A 100 13.66 -6.59 3.10
C THR A 100 12.82 -7.04 1.91
N SER A 101 11.53 -7.34 2.12
CA SER A 101 10.67 -7.77 1.03
C SER A 101 9.61 -6.75 0.66
N VAL A 102 9.32 -6.69 -0.64
CA VAL A 102 8.14 -6.03 -1.20
C VAL A 102 7.33 -7.10 -1.91
N GLN A 103 6.15 -7.36 -1.41
CA GLN A 103 5.32 -8.47 -1.90
C GLN A 103 4.02 -7.92 -2.48
N ALA A 104 3.75 -8.23 -3.75
CA ALA A 104 2.43 -8.01 -4.31
C ALA A 104 1.51 -9.13 -3.79
N VAL A 105 0.34 -8.75 -3.27
CA VAL A 105 -0.66 -9.69 -2.76
C VAL A 105 -1.93 -9.51 -3.57
N TYR A 106 -2.31 -10.54 -4.32
CA TYR A 106 -3.61 -10.58 -4.98
C TYR A 106 -4.69 -10.90 -3.94
N VAL A 107 -5.74 -10.08 -3.94
CA VAL A 107 -6.89 -10.23 -3.04
C VAL A 107 -8.09 -10.70 -3.85
N PRO A 108 -8.51 -11.97 -3.74
CA PRO A 108 -9.67 -12.48 -4.47
C PRO A 108 -10.94 -11.69 -4.15
N ALA A 109 -11.65 -11.26 -5.19
CA ALA A 109 -12.91 -10.52 -5.08
C ALA A 109 -12.85 -9.24 -4.19
N ASP A 110 -11.66 -8.65 -4.02
CA ASP A 110 -11.40 -7.52 -3.13
C ASP A 110 -11.72 -7.81 -1.65
N ASP A 111 -11.79 -9.10 -1.26
CA ASP A 111 -12.07 -9.56 0.11
C ASP A 111 -10.77 -9.75 0.91
N LEU A 112 -10.43 -8.75 1.72
CA LEU A 112 -9.25 -8.78 2.61
C LEU A 112 -9.36 -9.87 3.70
N THR A 113 -10.54 -10.43 3.92
CA THR A 113 -10.78 -11.51 4.89
C THR A 113 -10.59 -12.91 4.31
N ASP A 114 -10.37 -13.02 2.98
CA ASP A 114 -10.04 -14.31 2.37
C ASP A 114 -8.82 -14.92 3.07
N PRO A 115 -8.82 -16.24 3.36
CA PRO A 115 -7.78 -16.90 4.14
C PRO A 115 -6.35 -16.70 3.60
N ALA A 116 -6.16 -16.59 2.29
CA ALA A 116 -4.82 -16.44 1.71
C ALA A 116 -4.21 -15.06 1.97
N PRO A 117 -4.85 -13.91 1.60
CA PRO A 117 -4.33 -12.61 1.97
C PRO A 117 -4.31 -12.39 3.49
N ALA A 118 -5.33 -12.80 4.24
CA ALA A 118 -5.37 -12.64 5.69
C ALA A 118 -4.18 -13.32 6.38
N THR A 119 -3.85 -14.55 5.98
CA THR A 119 -2.68 -15.28 6.49
C THR A 119 -1.38 -14.56 6.11
N THR A 120 -1.29 -14.05 4.88
CA THR A 120 -0.10 -13.29 4.44
C THR A 120 0.09 -12.02 5.25
N PHE A 121 -0.98 -11.23 5.45
CA PHE A 121 -0.93 -9.96 6.17
C PHE A 121 -0.44 -10.11 7.61
N SER A 122 -0.72 -11.24 8.27
CA SER A 122 -0.24 -11.49 9.64
C SER A 122 1.27 -11.49 9.78
N HIS A 123 2.01 -11.75 8.68
CA HIS A 123 3.47 -11.78 8.64
C HIS A 123 4.11 -10.46 8.20
N LEU A 124 3.32 -9.51 7.66
CA LEU A 124 3.86 -8.27 7.11
C LEU A 124 4.02 -7.19 8.19
N ASP A 125 5.04 -6.35 8.02
CA ASP A 125 5.27 -5.20 8.89
C ASP A 125 4.51 -3.96 8.42
N ALA A 126 4.21 -3.87 7.13
CA ALA A 126 3.40 -2.82 6.56
C ALA A 126 2.54 -3.36 5.41
N THR A 127 1.34 -2.82 5.26
CA THR A 127 0.44 -3.11 4.15
C THR A 127 0.01 -1.82 3.47
N THR A 128 0.06 -1.81 2.14
CA THR A 128 -0.48 -0.73 1.32
C THR A 128 -1.65 -1.29 0.53
N VAL A 129 -2.85 -0.87 0.86
CA VAL A 129 -4.08 -1.35 0.24
C VAL A 129 -4.49 -0.42 -0.90
N LEU A 130 -4.66 -0.97 -2.10
CA LEU A 130 -5.19 -0.26 -3.25
C LEU A 130 -6.69 -0.48 -3.35
N SER A 131 -7.46 0.60 -3.42
CA SER A 131 -8.93 0.60 -3.40
C SER A 131 -9.51 0.97 -4.76
N ARG A 132 -10.44 0.15 -5.28
CA ARG A 132 -11.19 0.47 -6.49
C ARG A 132 -12.11 1.67 -6.29
N ASN A 133 -12.64 1.86 -5.10
CA ASN A 133 -13.49 3.00 -4.76
C ASN A 133 -12.70 4.31 -4.89
N ILE A 134 -11.47 4.35 -4.36
CA ILE A 134 -10.59 5.52 -4.46
C ILE A 134 -10.18 5.76 -5.93
N ALA A 135 -9.87 4.70 -6.67
CA ALA A 135 -9.58 4.80 -8.10
C ALA A 135 -10.77 5.37 -8.90
N SER A 136 -12.01 5.01 -8.54
CA SER A 136 -13.22 5.55 -9.21
C SER A 136 -13.43 7.05 -8.99
N LEU A 137 -12.87 7.60 -7.91
CA LEU A 137 -12.85 9.04 -7.64
C LEU A 137 -11.75 9.78 -8.42
N GLY A 138 -10.96 9.07 -9.22
CA GLY A 138 -9.83 9.64 -9.97
C GLY A 138 -8.65 10.03 -9.08
N ILE A 139 -8.50 9.43 -7.92
CA ILE A 139 -7.39 9.66 -6.99
C ILE A 139 -6.32 8.57 -7.24
N TYR A 140 -5.14 8.98 -7.68
CA TYR A 140 -4.01 8.09 -7.95
C TYR A 140 -2.71 8.63 -7.32
N PRO A 141 -1.89 7.74 -6.71
CA PRO A 141 -2.11 6.31 -6.47
C PRO A 141 -3.34 6.06 -5.59
N ALA A 142 -4.11 5.01 -5.92
CA ALA A 142 -5.40 4.72 -5.26
C ALA A 142 -5.23 3.99 -3.92
N VAL A 143 -4.37 4.50 -3.06
CA VAL A 143 -4.08 3.93 -1.74
C VAL A 143 -5.16 4.30 -0.75
N ASP A 144 -5.68 3.30 -0.04
CA ASP A 144 -6.62 3.52 1.08
C ASP A 144 -5.83 3.77 2.38
N PRO A 145 -5.86 5.00 2.92
CA PRO A 145 -5.11 5.34 4.13
C PRO A 145 -5.72 4.77 5.41
N LEU A 146 -6.98 4.33 5.38
CA LEU A 146 -7.66 3.72 6.53
C LEU A 146 -7.38 2.21 6.62
N ASP A 147 -7.33 1.53 5.48
CA ASP A 147 -7.05 0.09 5.41
C ASP A 147 -5.55 -0.22 5.34
N SER A 148 -4.71 0.76 5.03
CA SER A 148 -3.25 0.62 5.01
C SER A 148 -2.66 0.77 6.41
N THR A 149 -1.68 -0.05 6.73
CA THR A 149 -1.06 -0.08 8.07
C THR A 149 0.46 -0.18 7.99
N SER A 150 1.15 0.27 9.06
CA SER A 150 2.58 0.07 9.23
C SER A 150 2.94 -0.03 10.72
N LYS A 151 3.71 -1.04 11.10
CA LYS A 151 4.28 -1.17 12.44
C LYS A 151 5.29 -0.05 12.75
N ALA A 152 5.89 0.54 11.72
CA ALA A 152 6.80 1.67 11.85
C ALA A 152 6.09 2.98 12.23
N LEU A 153 4.76 3.06 12.10
CA LEU A 153 4.01 4.27 12.48
C LEU A 153 3.81 4.31 14.00
N SER A 154 4.89 4.63 14.70
CA SER A 154 4.95 4.85 16.15
C SER A 154 5.83 6.06 16.46
N GLU A 155 5.59 6.74 17.58
CA GLU A 155 6.35 7.95 17.94
C GLU A 155 7.86 7.68 18.04
N ASP A 156 8.24 6.50 18.54
CA ASP A 156 9.65 6.12 18.72
C ASP A 156 10.41 5.93 17.40
N VAL A 157 9.70 5.61 16.31
CA VAL A 157 10.30 5.33 14.99
C VAL A 157 10.23 6.53 14.08
N VAL A 158 9.04 7.10 13.91
CA VAL A 158 8.82 8.20 12.94
C VAL A 158 8.90 9.59 13.57
N GLY A 159 8.93 9.67 14.88
CA GLY A 159 8.86 10.91 15.65
C GLY A 159 7.42 11.38 15.88
N LYS A 160 7.27 12.19 16.94
CA LYS A 160 5.97 12.65 17.42
C LYS A 160 5.14 13.37 16.38
N GLU A 161 5.74 14.33 15.67
CA GLU A 161 5.04 15.15 14.66
C GLU A 161 4.44 14.29 13.54
N HIS A 162 5.22 13.38 12.98
CA HIS A 162 4.75 12.49 11.92
C HIS A 162 3.60 11.60 12.42
N TYR A 163 3.78 11.00 13.59
CA TYR A 163 2.77 10.14 14.19
C TYR A 163 1.44 10.88 14.43
N GLU A 164 1.49 12.06 15.07
CA GLU A 164 0.30 12.85 15.39
C GLU A 164 -0.44 13.30 14.12
N VAL A 165 0.29 13.79 13.09
CA VAL A 165 -0.31 14.20 11.83
C VAL A 165 -0.98 13.02 11.12
N ALA A 166 -0.31 11.88 11.03
CA ALA A 166 -0.87 10.69 10.38
C ALA A 166 -2.13 10.19 11.09
N ARG A 167 -2.13 10.16 12.43
CA ARG A 167 -3.30 9.77 13.22
C ARG A 167 -4.46 10.73 13.05
N LYS A 168 -4.18 12.03 13.04
CA LYS A 168 -5.20 13.06 12.85
C LYS A 168 -5.82 13.02 11.45
N VAL A 169 -5.02 12.73 10.42
CA VAL A 169 -5.52 12.50 9.07
C VAL A 169 -6.47 11.29 9.04
N GLN A 170 -6.08 10.18 9.65
CA GLN A 170 -6.94 8.99 9.73
C GLN A 170 -8.25 9.28 10.47
N GLU A 171 -8.19 10.01 11.59
CA GLU A 171 -9.36 10.44 12.37
C GLU A 171 -10.35 11.26 11.52
N VAL A 172 -9.85 12.27 10.81
CA VAL A 172 -10.66 13.12 9.92
C VAL A 172 -11.29 12.32 8.79
N LEU A 173 -10.54 11.43 8.16
CA LEU A 173 -11.06 10.57 7.08
C LEU A 173 -12.08 9.55 7.60
N GLN A 174 -11.85 8.97 8.77
CA GLN A 174 -12.80 8.05 9.40
C GLN A 174 -14.11 8.77 9.73
N ARG A 175 -14.03 9.97 10.30
CA ARG A 175 -15.22 10.80 10.56
C ARG A 175 -15.95 11.16 9.28
N TYR A 176 -15.23 11.49 8.23
CA TYR A 176 -15.85 11.77 6.93
C TYR A 176 -16.58 10.55 6.36
N LYS A 177 -15.98 9.36 6.46
CA LYS A 177 -16.61 8.10 6.03
C LYS A 177 -17.94 7.86 6.76
N GLU A 178 -18.01 8.12 8.07
CA GLU A 178 -19.24 8.02 8.86
C GLU A 178 -20.30 9.05 8.44
N LEU A 179 -19.87 10.25 8.05
CA LEU A 179 -20.77 11.31 7.61
C LEU A 179 -21.30 11.12 6.18
N GLN A 180 -20.64 10.32 5.35
CA GLN A 180 -21.04 10.10 3.94
C GLN A 180 -22.47 9.53 3.83
N ASP A 181 -22.86 8.59 4.69
CA ASP A 181 -24.21 8.03 4.69
C ASP A 181 -25.24 9.08 5.07
N ILE A 182 -24.94 9.93 6.04
CA ILE A 182 -25.80 11.04 6.46
C ILE A 182 -25.96 12.05 5.35
N ILE A 183 -24.84 12.43 4.69
CA ILE A 183 -24.83 13.35 3.55
C ILE A 183 -25.67 12.81 2.38
N ALA A 184 -25.57 11.52 2.10
CA ALA A 184 -26.31 10.88 1.02
C ALA A 184 -27.83 10.87 1.24
N ILE A 185 -28.28 10.80 2.48
CA ILE A 185 -29.70 10.72 2.84
C ILE A 185 -30.31 12.10 3.11
N LEU A 186 -29.62 12.92 3.89
CA LEU A 186 -30.15 14.19 4.41
C LEU A 186 -29.58 15.45 3.74
N GLY A 187 -28.45 15.30 3.05
CA GLY A 187 -27.73 16.41 2.44
C GLY A 187 -26.72 17.08 3.38
N MET A 188 -25.87 17.94 2.82
CA MET A 188 -24.83 18.67 3.56
C MET A 188 -25.39 19.71 4.54
N ASP A 189 -26.59 20.24 4.26
CA ASP A 189 -27.17 21.36 5.03
C ASP A 189 -27.56 20.93 6.45
N GLU A 190 -27.89 19.66 6.64
CA GLU A 190 -28.27 19.09 7.94
C GLU A 190 -27.10 18.81 8.88
N LEU A 191 -25.86 18.93 8.39
CA LEU A 191 -24.67 18.75 9.22
C LEU A 191 -24.44 19.97 10.13
N SER A 192 -23.86 19.72 11.29
CA SER A 192 -23.32 20.79 12.14
C SER A 192 -22.21 21.56 11.44
N ASP A 193 -21.94 22.79 11.85
CA ASP A 193 -20.85 23.60 11.28
C ASP A 193 -19.49 22.92 11.47
N GLU A 194 -19.28 22.20 12.57
CA GLU A 194 -18.09 21.41 12.86
C GLU A 194 -17.94 20.25 11.87
N ASP A 195 -19.03 19.51 11.61
CA ASP A 195 -19.01 18.40 10.65
C ASP A 195 -18.84 18.92 9.21
N LYS A 196 -19.44 20.06 8.84
CA LYS A 196 -19.22 20.71 7.55
C LYS A 196 -17.74 21.08 7.33
N LEU A 197 -17.09 21.61 8.36
CA LEU A 197 -15.66 21.91 8.33
C LEU A 197 -14.83 20.65 8.18
N THR A 198 -15.16 19.59 8.94
CA THR A 198 -14.50 18.30 8.87
C THR A 198 -14.61 17.69 7.47
N VAL A 199 -15.80 17.70 6.87
CA VAL A 199 -16.01 17.24 5.48
C VAL A 199 -15.20 18.05 4.47
N SER A 200 -15.16 19.38 4.61
CA SER A 200 -14.38 20.25 3.74
C SER A 200 -12.89 19.89 3.78
N ARG A 201 -12.32 19.74 4.98
CA ARG A 201 -10.91 19.37 5.17
C ARG A 201 -10.63 17.94 4.72
N ALA A 202 -11.53 16.97 5.00
CA ALA A 202 -11.40 15.60 4.55
C ALA A 202 -11.31 15.49 3.03
N ARG A 203 -12.15 16.19 2.29
CA ARG A 203 -12.11 16.23 0.82
C ARG A 203 -10.81 16.81 0.27
N LYS A 204 -10.25 17.86 0.93
CA LYS A 204 -8.93 18.40 0.60
C LYS A 204 -7.82 17.35 0.85
N ILE A 205 -7.88 16.67 2.00
CA ILE A 205 -6.96 15.59 2.37
C ILE A 205 -7.00 14.46 1.34
N GLU A 206 -8.20 13.96 0.98
CA GLU A 206 -8.34 12.91 -0.04
C GLU A 206 -7.71 13.31 -1.38
N ARG A 207 -7.93 14.52 -1.84
CA ARG A 207 -7.34 15.02 -3.08
C ARG A 207 -5.84 15.23 -2.97
N PHE A 208 -5.34 15.66 -1.81
CA PHE A 208 -3.92 15.86 -1.56
C PHE A 208 -3.13 14.54 -1.47
N PHE A 209 -3.80 13.41 -1.24
CA PHE A 209 -3.19 12.09 -1.40
C PHE A 209 -2.87 11.74 -2.86
N SER A 210 -3.54 12.37 -3.83
CA SER A 210 -3.22 12.17 -5.24
C SER A 210 -1.91 12.87 -5.58
N GLN A 211 -1.06 12.17 -6.33
CA GLN A 211 0.24 12.71 -6.74
C GLN A 211 0.63 12.14 -8.09
N PRO A 212 1.12 12.96 -9.04
CA PRO A 212 1.77 12.43 -10.22
C PRO A 212 3.00 11.61 -9.83
N PHE A 213 3.12 10.40 -10.36
CA PHE A 213 4.26 9.54 -10.07
C PHE A 213 4.88 8.98 -11.35
N SER A 214 6.20 8.79 -11.34
CA SER A 214 7.01 8.55 -12.53
C SER A 214 6.59 7.32 -13.34
N VAL A 215 6.12 6.25 -12.67
CA VAL A 215 5.65 5.03 -13.37
C VAL A 215 4.41 5.29 -14.22
N ALA A 216 3.58 6.26 -13.86
CA ALA A 216 2.35 6.59 -14.57
C ALA A 216 2.53 7.65 -15.65
N GLU A 217 3.68 8.30 -15.78
CA GLU A 217 3.92 9.38 -16.75
C GLU A 217 3.53 9.03 -18.18
N GLN A 218 3.91 7.82 -18.62
CA GLN A 218 3.59 7.35 -19.98
C GLN A 218 2.08 7.18 -20.25
N PHE A 219 1.26 7.06 -19.21
CA PHE A 219 -0.19 6.90 -19.33
C PHE A 219 -0.95 8.20 -19.09
N THR A 220 -0.45 9.04 -18.19
CA THR A 220 -1.14 10.27 -17.76
C THR A 220 -0.64 11.52 -18.47
N GLY A 221 0.57 11.48 -19.03
CA GLY A 221 1.26 12.66 -19.58
C GLY A 221 1.69 13.69 -18.52
N MET A 222 1.56 13.34 -17.22
CA MET A 222 1.99 14.20 -16.12
C MET A 222 3.36 13.75 -15.62
N GLU A 223 4.29 14.70 -15.52
CA GLU A 223 5.62 14.44 -14.94
C GLU A 223 5.50 14.02 -13.47
N GLY A 224 6.20 12.93 -13.09
CA GLY A 224 6.20 12.43 -11.73
C GLY A 224 6.89 13.38 -10.76
N LYS A 225 6.32 13.51 -9.56
CA LYS A 225 6.84 14.39 -8.52
C LYS A 225 7.36 13.58 -7.35
N TYR A 226 8.57 13.89 -6.94
CA TYR A 226 9.14 13.39 -5.70
C TYR A 226 8.95 14.41 -4.59
N VAL A 227 8.20 14.04 -3.56
CA VAL A 227 7.94 14.90 -2.40
C VAL A 227 8.60 14.30 -1.16
N PRO A 228 9.55 14.99 -0.52
CA PRO A 228 10.15 14.54 0.73
C PRO A 228 9.09 14.36 1.83
N VAL A 229 9.25 13.34 2.67
CA VAL A 229 8.30 13.03 3.77
C VAL A 229 8.02 14.25 4.66
N LYS A 230 9.03 15.07 4.94
CA LYS A 230 8.85 16.31 5.74
C LYS A 230 7.87 17.28 5.12
N GLU A 231 7.91 17.44 3.79
CA GLU A 231 7.00 18.31 3.06
C GLU A 231 5.58 17.73 3.04
N THR A 232 5.46 16.42 2.92
CA THR A 232 4.18 15.72 3.03
C THR A 232 3.55 15.94 4.41
N ILE A 233 4.30 15.71 5.49
CA ILE A 233 3.82 15.92 6.86
C ILE A 233 3.38 17.37 7.07
N ARG A 234 4.20 18.32 6.62
CA ARG A 234 3.90 19.75 6.72
C ARG A 234 2.61 20.10 5.98
N GLY A 235 2.45 19.62 4.75
CA GLY A 235 1.26 19.89 3.94
C GLY A 235 -0.02 19.38 4.60
N PHE A 236 -0.04 18.13 5.06
CA PHE A 236 -1.20 17.59 5.78
C PHE A 236 -1.47 18.31 7.09
N ARG A 237 -0.44 18.66 7.85
CA ARG A 237 -0.60 19.46 9.08
C ARG A 237 -1.26 20.80 8.79
N GLU A 238 -0.82 21.52 7.76
CA GLU A 238 -1.39 22.83 7.41
C GLU A 238 -2.86 22.73 6.99
N ILE A 239 -3.25 21.66 6.30
CA ILE A 239 -4.67 21.39 5.98
C ILE A 239 -5.46 21.10 7.26
N LEU A 240 -4.95 20.29 8.17
CA LEU A 240 -5.60 19.96 9.45
C LEU A 240 -5.77 21.18 10.35
N GLU A 241 -4.79 22.09 10.37
CA GLU A 241 -4.82 23.35 11.11
C GLU A 241 -5.73 24.41 10.47
N GLY A 242 -6.24 24.16 9.26
CA GLY A 242 -7.17 25.06 8.58
C GLY A 242 -6.52 26.24 7.87
N LYS A 243 -5.19 26.23 7.68
CA LYS A 243 -4.49 27.33 6.99
C LYS A 243 -4.93 27.54 5.53
N HIS A 244 -5.59 26.53 4.98
CA HIS A 244 -6.01 26.48 3.59
C HIS A 244 -7.52 26.24 3.45
N ASP A 245 -8.32 26.63 4.46
CA ASP A 245 -9.78 26.43 4.44
C ASP A 245 -10.47 27.24 3.34
N ASP A 246 -9.88 28.37 2.93
CA ASP A 246 -10.32 29.26 1.85
C ASP A 246 -10.01 28.72 0.43
N ILE A 247 -9.13 27.72 0.31
CA ILE A 247 -8.73 27.16 -0.98
C ILE A 247 -9.73 26.08 -1.44
N PRO A 248 -10.17 26.10 -2.72
CA PRO A 248 -11.08 25.09 -3.25
C PRO A 248 -10.41 23.72 -3.30
N GLU A 249 -11.17 22.67 -2.99
CA GLU A 249 -10.67 21.28 -2.92
C GLU A 249 -9.98 20.80 -4.21
N GLN A 250 -10.39 21.33 -5.38
CA GLN A 250 -9.82 20.98 -6.68
C GLN A 250 -8.34 21.39 -6.82
N ALA A 251 -7.90 22.37 -6.03
CA ALA A 251 -6.50 22.81 -6.05
C ALA A 251 -5.55 21.76 -5.49
N PHE A 252 -6.03 20.85 -4.63
CA PHE A 252 -5.22 19.82 -3.99
C PHE A 252 -5.05 18.54 -4.84
N LEU A 253 -5.75 18.43 -5.97
CA LEU A 253 -5.69 17.27 -6.83
C LEU A 253 -4.41 17.27 -7.70
N TYR A 254 -3.65 16.17 -7.70
CA TYR A 254 -2.43 15.98 -8.52
C TYR A 254 -1.38 17.10 -8.35
N VAL A 255 -1.08 17.41 -7.12
CA VAL A 255 0.02 18.30 -6.73
C VAL A 255 1.09 17.54 -5.98
N GLY A 256 2.29 18.12 -5.88
CA GLY A 256 3.35 17.56 -5.04
C GLY A 256 3.33 18.16 -3.65
N THR A 257 3.72 19.44 -3.52
CA THR A 257 3.77 20.12 -2.24
C THR A 257 2.54 21.01 -2.00
N ILE A 258 2.38 21.47 -0.78
CA ILE A 258 1.26 22.36 -0.42
C ILE A 258 1.33 23.72 -1.16
N GLU A 259 2.53 24.20 -1.47
CA GLU A 259 2.73 25.43 -2.24
C GLU A 259 2.18 25.31 -3.65
N GLU A 260 2.26 24.11 -4.24
CA GLU A 260 1.68 23.88 -5.57
C GLU A 260 0.15 23.95 -5.53
N ALA A 261 -0.47 23.46 -4.45
CA ALA A 261 -1.91 23.60 -4.25
C ALA A 261 -2.32 25.09 -4.15
N VAL A 262 -1.56 25.87 -3.39
CA VAL A 262 -1.78 27.31 -3.26
C VAL A 262 -1.60 28.04 -4.60
N ALA A 263 -0.58 27.68 -5.38
CA ALA A 263 -0.35 28.23 -6.71
C ALA A 263 -1.50 27.88 -7.67
N LYS A 264 -1.90 26.59 -7.70
CA LYS A 264 -3.02 26.11 -8.53
C LYS A 264 -4.35 26.78 -8.18
N ALA A 265 -4.59 27.06 -6.90
CA ALA A 265 -5.79 27.80 -6.47
C ALA A 265 -5.87 29.19 -7.08
N LYS A 266 -4.74 29.90 -7.19
CA LYS A 266 -4.68 31.23 -7.83
C LYS A 266 -4.97 31.17 -9.33
N ASP A 267 -4.60 30.08 -9.99
CA ASP A 267 -4.89 29.89 -11.41
C ASP A 267 -6.34 29.49 -11.66
N LEU A 268 -6.96 28.74 -10.74
CA LEU A 268 -8.39 28.40 -10.79
C LEU A 268 -9.31 29.60 -10.52
N ALA A 269 -8.79 30.64 -9.88
CA ALA A 269 -9.54 31.85 -9.55
C ALA A 269 -9.50 32.91 -10.67
N LYS A 270 -8.72 32.70 -11.74
CA LYS A 270 -8.65 33.55 -12.96
C LYS A 270 -9.69 33.16 -13.97
#